data_ee8961e9671ec752e90e8df3c2dcbb9d
#
_entry.id   ee8961e9671ec752e90e8df3c2dcbb9d
#
_cell.length_a   1.000
_cell.length_b   1.000
_cell.length_c   1.000
_cell.angle_alpha   90.00
_cell.angle_beta   90.00
_cell.angle_gamma   90.00
#
_symmetry.space_group_name_H-M   'P 1'
#
loop_
_entity.id
_entity.type
_entity.pdbx_description
1 polymer ?
#
loop_
_entity_poly.entity_id
_entity_poly.type
_entity_poly.pdbx_seq_one_letter_code
_entity_poly.pdbx_strand_id
1 'polypeptide(L)'
;WNLAEEGVWRTRAFLVKPVAETFGVLQPVEDTVFWGVQYEDRREAWMLVDVYYFGINGRGETGQRSFGTYGIRYFRSQQVDQIDYNGETVFQVGSRNNMDHFAYFQHFEVGYTLGGFLTPRFSALYDYASGTQDPTSGKSGTFDTLFGARRAELNPSSICGPFFRSNISSPGLRVDLHTSREVDMMV
;
A
#
# COMPACT_ATOMS: atom_id res chain seq x y z
N TRP A 1 1.95 5.88 19.81
CA TRP A 1 2.87 5.14 20.67
C TRP A 1 3.87 4.42 19.79
N ASN A 2 5.15 4.51 20.12
CA ASN A 2 6.22 3.78 19.46
C ASN A 2 6.97 2.96 20.49
N LEU A 3 7.14 1.67 20.22
CA LEU A 3 8.02 0.78 20.95
C LEU A 3 9.00 0.21 19.92
N ALA A 4 10.29 0.24 20.23
CA ALA A 4 11.32 -0.25 19.32
C ALA A 4 12.53 -0.78 20.09
N GLU A 5 13.18 -1.79 19.53
CA GLU A 5 14.56 -2.12 19.76
C GLU A 5 15.34 -1.68 18.52
N GLU A 6 16.33 -0.82 18.70
CA GLU A 6 17.00 -0.16 17.59
C GLU A 6 17.63 -1.17 16.63
N GLY A 7 17.25 -1.06 15.34
CA GLY A 7 17.74 -1.94 14.27
C GLY A 7 17.13 -3.34 14.23
N VAL A 8 16.20 -3.70 15.14
CA VAL A 8 15.69 -5.08 15.24
C VAL A 8 14.18 -5.13 14.97
N TRP A 9 13.40 -4.42 15.75
CA TRP A 9 11.94 -4.36 15.55
C TRP A 9 11.37 -3.01 15.98
N ARG A 10 10.18 -2.71 15.46
CA ARG A 10 9.44 -1.51 15.82
C ARG A 10 7.94 -1.78 15.82
N THR A 11 7.25 -1.31 16.85
CA THR A 11 5.79 -1.26 16.88
C THR A 11 5.32 0.19 16.96
N ARG A 12 4.36 0.53 16.12
CA ARG A 12 3.71 1.86 16.11
C ARG A 12 2.21 1.67 16.26
N ALA A 13 1.58 2.53 17.07
CA ALA A 13 0.14 2.62 17.16
C ALA A 13 -0.29 4.08 17.04
N PHE A 14 -1.43 4.32 16.41
CA PHE A 14 -1.97 5.65 16.21
C PHE A 14 -3.50 5.65 16.32
N LEU A 15 -4.04 6.82 16.65
CA LEU A 15 -5.46 7.15 16.61
C LEU A 15 -5.56 8.58 16.09
N VAL A 16 -6.29 8.78 15.00
CA VAL A 16 -6.41 10.08 14.33
C VAL A 16 -7.84 10.34 13.88
N LYS A 17 -8.20 11.63 13.85
CA LYS A 17 -9.36 12.14 13.12
C LYS A 17 -8.87 12.75 11.82
N PRO A 18 -9.27 12.22 10.66
CA PRO A 18 -8.92 12.82 9.37
C PRO A 18 -9.48 14.24 9.26
N VAL A 19 -8.76 15.10 8.55
CA VAL A 19 -9.23 16.44 8.18
C VAL A 19 -9.42 16.49 6.68
N ALA A 20 -10.45 17.19 6.22
CA ALA A 20 -10.69 17.50 4.83
C ALA A 20 -10.56 19.01 4.62
N GLU A 21 -10.05 19.40 3.46
CA GLU A 21 -10.02 20.79 3.04
C GLU A 21 -11.33 21.12 2.32
N THR A 22 -12.08 22.09 2.86
CA THR A 22 -13.28 22.62 2.24
C THR A 22 -13.11 24.12 2.08
N PHE A 23 -13.09 24.61 0.85
CA PHE A 23 -12.90 26.04 0.52
C PHE A 23 -11.66 26.69 1.19
N GLY A 24 -10.53 25.95 1.23
CA GLY A 24 -9.27 26.44 1.81
C GLY A 24 -9.23 26.42 3.34
N VAL A 25 -10.23 25.85 4.00
CA VAL A 25 -10.26 25.65 5.45
C VAL A 25 -10.14 24.17 5.78
N LEU A 26 -9.16 23.82 6.63
CA LEU A 26 -9.02 22.47 7.16
C LEU A 26 -10.07 22.24 8.25
N GLN A 27 -10.97 21.30 8.03
CA GLN A 27 -11.97 20.90 9.02
C GLN A 27 -11.86 19.41 9.31
N PRO A 28 -12.04 18.98 10.58
CA PRO A 28 -12.16 17.57 10.89
C PRO A 28 -13.31 16.97 10.10
N VAL A 29 -13.09 15.80 9.51
CA VAL A 29 -14.19 14.99 8.98
C VAL A 29 -14.96 14.49 10.17
N GLU A 30 -16.11 15.12 10.42
CA GLU A 30 -16.97 14.76 11.54
C GLU A 30 -17.31 13.27 11.47
N ASP A 31 -17.36 12.63 12.64
CA ASP A 31 -17.70 11.20 12.80
C ASP A 31 -16.72 10.19 12.17
N THR A 32 -15.55 10.60 11.69
CA THR A 32 -14.56 9.65 11.18
C THR A 32 -13.39 9.50 12.14
N VAL A 33 -13.11 8.26 12.53
CA VAL A 33 -11.94 7.88 13.33
C VAL A 33 -11.14 6.83 12.54
N PHE A 34 -9.83 7.01 12.49
CA PHE A 34 -8.90 6.09 11.87
C PHE A 34 -7.82 5.72 12.89
N TRP A 35 -7.59 4.42 13.08
CA TRP A 35 -6.61 3.92 14.04
C TRP A 35 -5.85 2.73 13.49
N GLY A 36 -4.75 2.40 14.12
CA GLY A 36 -4.04 1.20 13.71
C GLY A 36 -2.83 0.89 14.55
N VAL A 37 -2.32 -0.30 14.27
CA VAL A 37 -1.05 -0.80 14.79
C VAL A 37 -0.26 -1.41 13.65
N GLN A 38 1.05 -1.17 13.66
CA GLN A 38 2.01 -1.73 12.72
C GLN A 38 3.20 -2.29 13.50
N TYR A 39 3.60 -3.48 13.14
CA TYR A 39 4.82 -4.13 13.60
C TYR A 39 5.78 -4.31 12.44
N GLU A 40 7.02 -3.91 12.63
CA GLU A 40 8.12 -4.06 11.68
C GLU A 40 9.18 -4.96 12.29
N ASP A 41 9.59 -5.98 11.56
CA ASP A 41 10.69 -6.87 11.92
C ASP A 41 11.85 -6.71 10.92
N ARG A 42 13.04 -6.47 11.45
CA ARG A 42 14.26 -6.20 10.69
C ARG A 42 15.41 -7.11 11.12
N ARG A 43 15.12 -8.20 11.85
CA ARG A 43 16.14 -9.11 12.37
C ARG A 43 16.92 -9.83 11.27
N GLU A 44 16.24 -10.19 10.20
CA GLU A 44 16.84 -10.96 9.12
C GLU A 44 16.98 -10.09 7.86
N ALA A 45 18.21 -9.84 7.44
CA ALA A 45 18.47 -8.98 6.27
C ALA A 45 17.91 -9.54 4.96
N TRP A 46 17.71 -10.86 4.86
CA TRP A 46 17.15 -11.51 3.68
C TRP A 46 15.61 -11.42 3.61
N MET A 47 14.93 -11.17 4.73
CA MET A 47 13.49 -11.02 4.78
C MET A 47 13.09 -10.02 5.87
N LEU A 48 12.68 -8.85 5.45
CA LEU A 48 12.11 -7.80 6.28
C LEU A 48 10.58 -7.97 6.26
N VAL A 49 9.93 -7.88 7.42
CA VAL A 49 8.49 -8.14 7.54
C VAL A 49 7.80 -6.96 8.21
N ASP A 50 6.69 -6.54 7.64
CA ASP A 50 5.74 -5.59 8.23
C ASP A 50 4.39 -6.28 8.36
N VAL A 51 3.79 -6.23 9.54
CA VAL A 51 2.41 -6.68 9.80
C VAL A 51 1.63 -5.50 10.34
N TYR A 52 0.42 -5.28 9.84
CA TYR A 52 -0.37 -4.16 10.28
C TYR A 52 -1.87 -4.46 10.32
N TYR A 53 -2.53 -3.74 11.21
CA TYR A 53 -3.96 -3.63 11.28
C TYR A 53 -4.36 -2.15 11.29
N PHE A 54 -5.29 -1.77 10.42
CA PHE A 54 -5.89 -0.44 10.41
C PHE A 54 -7.41 -0.55 10.47
N GLY A 55 -8.04 0.19 11.36
CA GLY A 55 -9.47 0.31 11.47
C GLY A 55 -9.95 1.69 11.05
N ILE A 56 -11.07 1.75 10.35
CA ILE A 56 -11.76 2.99 10.03
C ILE A 56 -13.23 2.88 10.42
N ASN A 57 -13.74 3.91 11.04
CA ASN A 57 -15.17 4.03 11.33
C ASN A 57 -15.59 5.48 11.14
N GLY A 58 -16.61 5.69 10.30
CA GLY A 58 -17.18 7.00 10.09
C GLY A 58 -17.73 7.22 8.69
N ARG A 59 -18.08 8.48 8.42
CA ARG A 59 -18.61 8.92 7.14
C ARG A 59 -17.63 9.91 6.50
N GLY A 60 -17.11 9.57 5.34
CA GLY A 60 -16.25 10.43 4.54
C GLY A 60 -16.89 10.80 3.20
N GLU A 61 -16.16 11.47 2.32
CA GLU A 61 -16.60 11.83 0.97
C GLU A 61 -17.09 10.63 0.14
N THR A 62 -16.53 9.45 0.39
CA THR A 62 -16.87 8.20 -0.31
C THR A 62 -17.99 7.39 0.38
N GLY A 63 -18.69 7.99 1.35
CA GLY A 63 -19.78 7.38 2.11
C GLY A 63 -19.36 6.77 3.45
N GLN A 64 -20.20 5.94 4.02
CA GLN A 64 -19.98 5.31 5.31
C GLN A 64 -18.95 4.17 5.19
N ARG A 65 -17.96 4.16 6.08
CA ARG A 65 -16.90 3.15 6.18
C ARG A 65 -16.81 2.63 7.61
N SER A 66 -16.92 1.33 7.78
CA SER A 66 -16.75 0.66 9.08
C SER A 66 -16.12 -0.70 8.82
N PHE A 67 -14.81 -0.73 8.63
CA PHE A 67 -14.08 -1.97 8.34
C PHE A 67 -12.65 -1.97 8.89
N GLY A 68 -12.13 -3.17 9.10
CA GLY A 68 -10.73 -3.44 9.42
C GLY A 68 -9.93 -3.81 8.18
N THR A 69 -8.70 -3.35 8.12
CA THR A 69 -7.70 -3.67 7.09
C THR A 69 -6.55 -4.41 7.75
N TYR A 70 -6.26 -5.61 7.28
CA TYR A 70 -5.20 -6.50 7.76
C TYR A 70 -4.18 -6.66 6.65
N GLY A 71 -2.94 -6.36 6.92
CA GLY A 71 -1.89 -6.46 5.93
C GLY A 71 -0.63 -7.11 6.45
N ILE A 72 0.04 -7.81 5.54
CA ILE A 72 1.41 -8.30 5.70
C ILE A 72 2.21 -7.91 4.48
N ARG A 73 3.38 -7.34 4.70
CA ARG A 73 4.38 -7.05 3.69
C ARG A 73 5.68 -7.75 4.05
N TYR A 74 6.33 -8.33 3.07
CA TYR A 74 7.64 -8.95 3.20
C TYR A 74 8.51 -8.49 2.04
N PHE A 75 9.75 -8.15 2.32
CA PHE A 75 10.63 -7.66 1.29
C PHE A 75 12.11 -7.91 1.64
N ARG A 76 12.92 -7.94 0.61
CA ARG A 76 14.37 -7.96 0.69
C ARG A 76 14.90 -6.71 -0.02
N SER A 77 15.81 -6.00 0.64
CA SER A 77 16.44 -4.82 0.06
C SER A 77 17.26 -5.17 -1.18
N GLN A 78 17.20 -4.30 -2.17
CA GLN A 78 17.98 -4.39 -3.39
C GLN A 78 19.49 -4.39 -3.09
N GLN A 79 20.20 -5.32 -3.70
CA GLN A 79 21.68 -5.43 -3.66
C GLN A 79 22.18 -5.88 -5.03
N VAL A 80 23.41 -5.42 -5.37
CA VAL A 80 24.07 -5.82 -6.63
C VAL A 80 24.35 -7.32 -6.63
N ASP A 81 24.13 -7.96 -7.78
CA ASP A 81 24.28 -9.39 -8.05
C ASP A 81 23.43 -10.31 -7.14
N GLN A 82 22.29 -9.78 -6.68
CA GLN A 82 21.34 -10.53 -5.85
C GLN A 82 19.90 -10.33 -6.31
N ILE A 83 19.08 -11.34 -5.99
CA ILE A 83 17.63 -11.24 -6.13
C ILE A 83 17.09 -10.42 -4.96
N ASP A 84 16.24 -9.46 -5.26
CA ASP A 84 15.38 -8.76 -4.32
C ASP A 84 13.92 -9.06 -4.61
N TYR A 85 13.05 -8.83 -3.63
CA TYR A 85 11.63 -9.02 -3.76
C TYR A 85 10.84 -8.11 -2.81
N ASN A 86 9.60 -7.83 -3.18
CA ASN A 86 8.64 -7.10 -2.38
C ASN A 86 7.25 -7.71 -2.59
N GLY A 87 6.62 -8.16 -1.52
CA GLY A 87 5.28 -8.72 -1.56
C GLY A 87 4.42 -8.10 -0.48
N GLU A 88 3.17 -7.78 -0.81
CA GLU A 88 2.19 -7.26 0.12
C GLU A 88 0.83 -7.91 -0.12
N THR A 89 0.21 -8.41 0.95
CA THR A 89 -1.14 -8.97 0.93
C THR A 89 -1.99 -8.23 1.93
N VAL A 90 -3.14 -7.74 1.48
CA VAL A 90 -4.06 -6.95 2.31
C VAL A 90 -5.47 -7.47 2.17
N PHE A 91 -6.19 -7.58 3.28
CA PHE A 91 -7.60 -7.90 3.34
C PHE A 91 -8.37 -6.80 4.07
N GLN A 92 -9.57 -6.50 3.60
CA GLN A 92 -10.51 -5.58 4.22
C GLN A 92 -11.81 -6.31 4.54
N VAL A 93 -12.29 -6.17 5.79
CA VAL A 93 -13.48 -6.87 6.27
C VAL A 93 -14.31 -5.93 7.15
N GLY A 94 -15.62 -5.85 6.89
CA GLY A 94 -16.55 -5.04 7.67
C GLY A 94 -17.77 -4.59 6.87
N SER A 95 -18.10 -3.30 6.92
CA SER A 95 -19.21 -2.74 6.15
C SER A 95 -18.82 -1.43 5.45
N ARG A 96 -19.41 -1.20 4.28
CA ARG A 96 -19.30 0.03 3.50
C ARG A 96 -20.66 0.39 2.92
N ASN A 97 -21.17 1.59 3.25
CA ASN A 97 -22.49 2.05 2.81
C ASN A 97 -23.63 1.04 3.14
N ASN A 98 -23.60 0.45 4.33
CA ASN A 98 -24.53 -0.59 4.81
C ASN A 98 -24.50 -1.90 3.99
N MET A 99 -23.47 -2.12 3.18
CA MET A 99 -23.19 -3.37 2.47
C MET A 99 -22.09 -4.14 3.18
N ASP A 100 -22.14 -5.48 3.14
CA ASP A 100 -21.03 -6.31 3.60
C ASP A 100 -19.80 -6.02 2.76
N HIS A 101 -18.71 -5.65 3.43
CA HIS A 101 -17.44 -5.29 2.76
C HIS A 101 -16.43 -6.40 2.94
N PHE A 102 -15.99 -6.98 1.81
CA PHE A 102 -14.84 -7.86 1.73
C PHE A 102 -14.04 -7.51 0.48
N ALA A 103 -12.82 -7.03 0.67
CA ALA A 103 -11.94 -6.66 -0.41
C ALA A 103 -10.50 -7.10 -0.13
N TYR A 104 -9.68 -7.22 -1.16
CA TYR A 104 -8.29 -7.60 -1.01
C TYR A 104 -7.40 -6.95 -2.06
N PHE A 105 -6.13 -6.80 -1.69
CA PHE A 105 -5.05 -6.30 -2.53
C PHE A 105 -3.84 -7.23 -2.43
N GLN A 106 -3.18 -7.42 -3.56
CA GLN A 106 -1.95 -8.19 -3.71
C GLN A 106 -0.96 -7.37 -4.51
N HIS A 107 0.23 -7.23 -3.97
CA HIS A 107 1.39 -6.73 -4.69
C HIS A 107 2.49 -7.78 -4.65
N PHE A 108 3.13 -8.02 -5.77
CA PHE A 108 4.28 -8.89 -5.86
C PHE A 108 5.28 -8.31 -6.85
N GLU A 109 6.51 -8.16 -6.44
CA GLU A 109 7.62 -7.75 -7.28
C GLU A 109 8.85 -8.63 -7.00
N VAL A 110 9.54 -9.05 -8.04
CA VAL A 110 10.84 -9.70 -7.96
C VAL A 110 11.79 -9.02 -8.92
N GLY A 111 13.00 -8.71 -8.44
CA GLY A 111 14.02 -8.02 -9.20
C GLY A 111 15.40 -8.67 -9.09
N TYR A 112 16.26 -8.33 -10.03
CA TYR A 112 17.67 -8.67 -10.02
C TYR A 112 18.48 -7.48 -10.51
N THR A 113 19.49 -7.08 -9.75
CA THR A 113 20.40 -5.97 -10.07
C THR A 113 21.71 -6.51 -10.57
N LEU A 114 22.09 -6.15 -11.80
CA LEU A 114 23.39 -6.51 -12.36
C LEU A 114 24.47 -5.53 -11.90
N GLY A 115 25.66 -6.07 -11.59
CA GLY A 115 26.85 -5.24 -11.38
C GLY A 115 27.35 -4.62 -12.69
N GLY A 116 28.17 -3.53 -12.59
CA GLY A 116 28.80 -2.88 -13.71
C GLY A 116 28.28 -1.49 -14.03
N PHE A 117 28.44 -1.05 -15.29
CA PHE A 117 28.02 0.26 -15.74
C PHE A 117 26.49 0.40 -15.69
N LEU A 118 25.99 1.49 -15.10
CA LEU A 118 24.58 1.79 -14.90
C LEU A 118 23.84 0.88 -13.89
N THR A 119 24.48 -0.12 -13.31
CA THR A 119 23.87 -1.07 -12.36
C THR A 119 22.40 -1.36 -12.63
N PRO A 120 22.03 -1.89 -13.82
CA PRO A 120 20.65 -2.05 -14.22
C PRO A 120 19.92 -3.08 -13.33
N ARG A 121 18.73 -2.73 -12.88
CA ARG A 121 17.83 -3.65 -12.20
C ARG A 121 16.67 -3.99 -13.11
N PHE A 122 16.45 -5.26 -13.34
CA PHE A 122 15.31 -5.80 -14.06
C PHE A 122 14.31 -6.36 -13.04
N SER A 123 13.05 -5.96 -13.13
CA SER A 123 12.02 -6.48 -12.26
C SER A 123 10.74 -6.84 -13.02
N ALA A 124 10.06 -7.88 -12.51
CA ALA A 124 8.71 -8.25 -12.87
C ALA A 124 7.80 -7.98 -11.68
N LEU A 125 6.65 -7.37 -11.92
CA LEU A 125 5.70 -6.98 -10.89
C LEU A 125 4.26 -7.35 -11.28
N TYR A 126 3.44 -7.57 -10.28
CA TYR A 126 2.02 -7.81 -10.45
C TYR A 126 1.24 -7.15 -9.31
N ASP A 127 0.29 -6.29 -9.67
CA ASP A 127 -0.65 -5.66 -8.76
C ASP A 127 -2.07 -6.15 -9.04
N TYR A 128 -2.76 -6.55 -7.99
CA TYR A 128 -4.17 -6.90 -8.06
C TYR A 128 -4.92 -6.21 -6.93
N ALA A 129 -6.01 -5.53 -7.26
CA ALA A 129 -6.96 -4.99 -6.29
C ALA A 129 -8.38 -5.40 -6.67
N SER A 130 -9.10 -5.97 -5.72
CA SER A 130 -10.48 -6.41 -5.95
C SER A 130 -11.42 -5.26 -6.27
N GLY A 131 -12.50 -5.57 -7.00
CA GLY A 131 -13.61 -4.70 -7.33
C GLY A 131 -14.96 -5.33 -6.98
N THR A 132 -16.01 -4.53 -6.99
CA THR A 132 -17.38 -5.00 -6.83
C THR A 132 -17.88 -5.57 -8.16
N GLN A 133 -18.14 -6.87 -8.20
CA GLN A 133 -18.59 -7.56 -9.43
C GLN A 133 -20.08 -7.29 -9.73
N ASP A 134 -20.92 -7.30 -8.70
CA ASP A 134 -22.35 -7.03 -8.80
C ASP A 134 -22.77 -5.96 -7.78
N PRO A 135 -22.97 -4.72 -8.23
CA PRO A 135 -23.40 -3.62 -7.36
C PRO A 135 -24.79 -3.84 -6.70
N THR A 136 -25.60 -4.76 -7.21
CA THR A 136 -26.95 -5.04 -6.70
C THR A 136 -26.97 -6.14 -5.65
N SER A 137 -25.87 -6.84 -5.42
CA SER A 137 -25.75 -7.98 -4.50
C SER A 137 -25.78 -7.63 -3.01
N GLY A 138 -25.77 -6.33 -2.65
CA GLY A 138 -25.62 -5.88 -1.26
C GLY A 138 -24.21 -6.09 -0.69
N LYS A 139 -23.22 -6.40 -1.54
CA LYS A 139 -21.82 -6.63 -1.18
C LYS A 139 -20.89 -5.59 -1.82
N SER A 140 -19.94 -5.10 -1.05
CA SER A 140 -18.90 -4.20 -1.50
C SER A 140 -17.56 -4.95 -1.58
N GLY A 141 -17.06 -5.18 -2.79
CA GLY A 141 -15.79 -5.88 -3.05
C GLY A 141 -14.65 -4.98 -3.47
N THR A 142 -14.87 -3.67 -3.58
CA THR A 142 -13.89 -2.73 -4.08
C THR A 142 -12.88 -2.34 -2.99
N PHE A 143 -11.61 -2.62 -3.23
CA PHE A 143 -10.53 -2.29 -2.30
C PHE A 143 -10.43 -0.78 -2.08
N ASP A 144 -10.28 -0.38 -0.81
CA ASP A 144 -10.14 1.01 -0.39
C ASP A 144 -8.69 1.27 0.07
N THR A 145 -8.01 2.19 -0.58
CA THR A 145 -6.62 2.55 -0.26
C THR A 145 -6.46 3.33 1.04
N LEU A 146 -7.57 3.60 1.76
CA LEU A 146 -7.61 4.43 2.97
C LEU A 146 -7.00 5.82 2.69
N PHE A 147 -6.00 6.19 3.49
CA PHE A 147 -5.26 7.44 3.38
C PHE A 147 -3.84 7.24 2.82
N GLY A 148 -3.53 6.03 2.34
CA GLY A 148 -2.23 5.69 1.76
C GLY A 148 -2.02 6.22 0.35
N ALA A 149 -0.82 6.02 -0.17
CA ALA A 149 -0.50 6.34 -1.56
C ALA A 149 -1.37 5.51 -2.51
N ARG A 150 -2.08 6.19 -3.39
CA ARG A 150 -3.06 5.53 -4.27
C ARG A 150 -2.43 4.94 -5.53
N ARG A 151 -1.20 5.35 -5.90
CA ARG A 151 -0.64 5.10 -7.23
C ARG A 151 0.87 5.00 -7.29
N ALA A 152 1.58 4.85 -6.16
CA ALA A 152 3.03 4.98 -6.14
C ALA A 152 3.75 3.99 -7.07
N GLU A 153 3.21 2.79 -7.27
CA GLU A 153 3.81 1.76 -8.11
C GLU A 153 3.45 1.91 -9.60
N LEU A 154 2.26 2.43 -9.88
CA LEU A 154 1.71 2.47 -11.23
C LEU A 154 2.02 3.81 -11.92
N ASN A 155 2.23 4.86 -11.16
CA ASN A 155 2.59 6.18 -11.66
C ASN A 155 3.08 7.11 -10.55
N PRO A 156 4.37 7.43 -10.48
CA PRO A 156 4.94 8.30 -9.43
C PRO A 156 4.39 9.73 -9.47
N SER A 157 3.99 10.22 -10.63
CA SER A 157 3.46 11.59 -10.80
C SER A 157 1.97 11.72 -10.49
N SER A 158 1.25 10.61 -10.33
CA SER A 158 -0.22 10.58 -10.17
C SER A 158 -1.02 11.25 -11.30
N ILE A 159 -0.40 11.47 -12.46
CA ILE A 159 -1.02 12.17 -13.61
C ILE A 159 -1.96 11.22 -14.38
N CYS A 160 -1.64 9.94 -14.50
CA CYS A 160 -2.46 8.98 -15.20
C CYS A 160 -3.63 8.48 -14.34
N GLY A 161 -4.81 9.07 -14.53
CA GLY A 161 -6.04 8.80 -13.78
C GLY A 161 -6.53 7.35 -13.72
N PRO A 162 -6.36 6.49 -14.74
CA PRO A 162 -6.90 5.14 -14.74
C PRO A 162 -6.21 4.15 -13.80
N PHE A 163 -5.00 4.43 -13.34
CA PHE A 163 -4.22 3.50 -12.52
C PHE A 163 -4.43 3.73 -11.01
N PHE A 164 -5.55 3.26 -10.48
CA PHE A 164 -5.82 3.23 -9.05
C PHE A 164 -5.59 1.83 -8.51
N ARG A 165 -5.15 1.70 -7.27
CA ARG A 165 -5.18 0.42 -6.51
C ARG A 165 -6.62 0.04 -6.13
N SER A 166 -7.48 -0.08 -7.11
CA SER A 166 -8.88 -0.44 -6.93
C SER A 166 -9.41 -1.03 -8.22
N ASN A 167 -9.97 -2.22 -8.16
CA ASN A 167 -10.50 -2.93 -9.32
C ASN A 167 -9.49 -3.02 -10.49
N ILE A 168 -8.28 -3.49 -10.20
CA ILE A 168 -7.19 -3.55 -11.16
C ILE A 168 -6.50 -4.93 -11.13
N SER A 169 -6.00 -5.35 -12.30
CA SER A 169 -5.06 -6.45 -12.49
C SER A 169 -3.98 -5.97 -13.44
N SER A 170 -2.76 -5.78 -12.94
CA SER A 170 -1.69 -5.10 -13.66
C SER A 170 -0.38 -5.87 -13.56
N PRO A 171 -0.07 -6.75 -14.54
CA PRO A 171 1.28 -7.25 -14.72
C PRO A 171 2.18 -6.16 -15.30
N GLY A 172 3.44 -6.12 -14.88
CA GLY A 172 4.43 -5.15 -15.34
C GLY A 172 5.84 -5.70 -15.40
N LEU A 173 6.65 -5.07 -16.25
CA LEU A 173 8.11 -5.22 -16.29
C LEU A 173 8.71 -3.84 -16.11
N ARG A 174 9.79 -3.75 -15.36
CA ARG A 174 10.50 -2.49 -15.10
C ARG A 174 11.99 -2.67 -15.25
N VAL A 175 12.64 -1.65 -15.75
CA VAL A 175 14.10 -1.54 -15.78
C VAL A 175 14.48 -0.24 -15.10
N ASP A 176 15.23 -0.32 -14.01
CA ASP A 176 15.78 0.82 -13.29
C ASP A 176 17.27 0.94 -13.64
N LEU A 177 17.72 2.14 -14.01
CA LEU A 177 19.11 2.42 -14.36
C LEU A 177 19.68 3.45 -13.39
N HIS A 178 20.72 3.10 -12.67
CA HIS A 178 21.43 4.00 -11.75
C HIS A 178 22.65 4.57 -12.46
N THR A 179 22.53 5.78 -13.01
CA THR A 179 23.59 6.42 -13.83
C THR A 179 24.65 7.12 -12.99
N SER A 180 24.29 7.60 -11.83
CA SER A 180 25.16 8.24 -10.84
C SER A 180 24.40 8.38 -9.51
N ARG A 181 25.07 8.91 -8.48
CA ARG A 181 24.43 9.19 -7.19
C ARG A 181 23.33 10.26 -7.25
N GLU A 182 23.20 10.97 -8.37
CA GLU A 182 22.30 12.13 -8.50
C GLU A 182 21.17 11.93 -9.52
N VAL A 183 21.21 10.89 -10.35
CA VAL A 183 20.20 10.66 -11.41
C VAL A 183 19.80 9.20 -11.48
N ASP A 184 18.55 8.92 -11.13
CA ASP A 184 17.90 7.63 -11.35
C ASP A 184 16.91 7.73 -12.50
N MET A 185 16.96 6.80 -13.45
CA MET A 185 16.01 6.70 -14.56
C MET A 185 15.22 5.40 -14.44
N MET A 186 13.89 5.53 -14.56
CA MET A 186 12.96 4.43 -14.62
C MET A 186 12.34 4.38 -16.02
N VAL A 187 12.32 3.22 -16.64
CA VAL A 187 11.75 2.97 -17.97
C VAL A 187 10.71 1.86 -17.92
#